data_23eb2492a167deb0f79f08d636219a5b
#
_entry.id   23eb2492a167deb0f79f08d636219a5b
#
_cell.length_a   1.000
_cell.length_b   1.000
_cell.length_c   1.000
_cell.angle_alpha   90.00
_cell.angle_beta   90.00
_cell.angle_gamma   90.00
#
_symmetry.space_group_name_H-M   'P 1'
#
loop_
_entity.id
_entity.type
_entity.pdbx_description
1 polymer ?
#
loop_
_entity_poly.entity_id
_entity_poly.type
_entity_poly.pdbx_seq_one_letter_code
_entity_poly.pdbx_strand_id
1 'polypeptide(L)'
;MSTGQAPFYADVAEAPEGETSLWLTAADGVRLRVAFWRKGVRGTVLLFPGRTEYIEKYGPAARELAARGYAMLTIDWRGQGLSGRLAGDPALGHVDRFGDYQKDVAALVALARAEGLPEPFYLMAHSMGGQIGLRALKEGLPAKAAVFSAPMWGIHIHSALRPVVWALGGLGSMIGQGKHYAPGTSATSYVLEAAFAGNVLTRDADMYGFMHRQISRYPDLALGGPSVQWVYEALRDCLALSHEPAPDVPCLTMLGTLERVVDPARIRQRMAGWPGGALDLVPDAEHEVMMEAPAVRSRFYDRASALFAAHC
;
A
#
# COMPACT_ATOMS: atom_id res chain seq x y z
N MET A 1 -3.28 21.37 2.63
CA MET A 1 -3.66 22.10 1.38
C MET A 1 -2.65 21.72 0.31
N SER A 2 -3.08 21.59 -0.98
CA SER A 2 -2.13 21.28 -2.06
C SER A 2 -1.17 22.46 -2.25
N THR A 3 0.10 22.16 -2.50
CA THR A 3 1.18 23.16 -2.59
C THR A 3 1.71 23.31 -4.02
N GLY A 4 0.96 22.84 -5.02
CA GLY A 4 1.29 22.95 -6.45
C GLY A 4 1.40 21.59 -7.15
N GLN A 5 1.67 21.64 -8.45
CA GLN A 5 1.80 20.45 -9.29
C GLN A 5 3.03 19.63 -8.90
N ALA A 6 2.87 18.32 -8.83
CA ALA A 6 3.95 17.37 -8.59
C ALA A 6 4.34 16.65 -9.89
N PRO A 7 5.57 16.14 -10.00
CA PRO A 7 5.95 15.29 -11.14
C PRO A 7 5.12 14.00 -11.19
N PHE A 8 4.80 13.56 -12.41
CA PHE A 8 4.25 12.25 -12.72
C PHE A 8 4.96 11.70 -13.96
N TYR A 9 5.52 10.52 -13.86
CA TYR A 9 6.28 9.89 -14.94
C TYR A 9 5.36 9.07 -15.85
N ALA A 10 4.60 9.79 -16.69
CA ALA A 10 3.55 9.22 -17.54
C ALA A 10 4.08 8.18 -18.54
N ASP A 11 5.34 8.32 -19.00
CA ASP A 11 5.99 7.43 -19.97
C ASP A 11 6.22 6.01 -19.46
N VAL A 12 6.18 5.80 -18.13
CA VAL A 12 6.35 4.49 -17.51
C VAL A 12 5.13 4.03 -16.68
N ALA A 13 4.11 4.88 -16.53
CA ALA A 13 2.98 4.60 -15.65
C ALA A 13 1.91 3.71 -16.27
N GLU A 14 1.83 3.64 -17.59
CA GLU A 14 0.72 2.96 -18.30
C GLU A 14 -0.68 3.38 -17.81
N ALA A 15 -0.79 4.62 -17.35
CA ALA A 15 -2.00 5.19 -16.79
C ALA A 15 -2.95 5.69 -17.89
N PRO A 16 -4.25 5.84 -17.62
CA PRO A 16 -5.13 6.58 -18.51
C PRO A 16 -4.80 8.08 -18.49
N GLU A 17 -5.11 8.77 -19.60
CA GLU A 17 -4.96 10.24 -19.66
C GLU A 17 -5.87 10.96 -18.64
N GLY A 18 -5.45 12.16 -18.26
CA GLY A 18 -6.21 13.07 -17.39
C GLY A 18 -5.90 12.89 -15.90
N GLU A 19 -4.67 12.43 -15.61
CA GLU A 19 -4.14 12.45 -14.25
C GLU A 19 -3.94 13.89 -13.76
N THR A 20 -4.07 14.06 -12.47
CA THR A 20 -3.62 15.26 -11.76
C THR A 20 -2.69 14.81 -10.63
N SER A 21 -1.45 15.27 -10.67
CA SER A 21 -0.46 14.98 -9.63
C SER A 21 -0.12 16.24 -8.85
N LEU A 22 -0.24 16.18 -7.52
CA LEU A 22 -0.07 17.34 -6.64
C LEU A 22 0.87 17.03 -5.47
N TRP A 23 1.53 18.08 -5.01
CA TRP A 23 2.15 18.09 -3.70
C TRP A 23 1.11 18.42 -2.63
N LEU A 24 1.18 17.67 -1.54
CA LEU A 24 0.34 17.82 -0.37
C LEU A 24 1.23 17.91 0.86
N THR A 25 0.82 18.66 1.89
CA THR A 25 1.53 18.74 3.16
C THR A 25 0.68 18.14 4.26
N ALA A 26 1.22 17.12 4.94
CA ALA A 26 0.59 16.54 6.12
C ALA A 26 0.63 17.50 7.31
N ALA A 27 -0.17 17.23 8.35
CA ALA A 27 -0.30 18.12 9.51
C ALA A 27 1.02 18.37 10.28
N ASP A 28 1.99 17.46 10.14
CA ASP A 28 3.32 17.57 10.76
C ASP A 28 4.37 18.13 9.77
N GLY A 29 3.96 18.71 8.67
CA GLY A 29 4.85 19.37 7.70
C GLY A 29 5.50 18.45 6.67
N VAL A 30 5.25 17.13 6.72
CA VAL A 30 5.80 16.19 5.72
C VAL A 30 5.15 16.45 4.37
N ARG A 31 5.98 16.63 3.33
CA ARG A 31 5.52 16.78 1.96
C ARG A 31 5.21 15.42 1.37
N LEU A 32 4.02 15.27 0.79
CA LEU A 32 3.50 14.05 0.19
C LEU A 32 3.22 14.28 -1.28
N ARG A 33 3.44 13.27 -2.12
CA ARG A 33 3.01 13.28 -3.51
C ARG A 33 1.76 12.43 -3.65
N VAL A 34 0.77 12.96 -4.37
CA VAL A 34 -0.50 12.28 -4.66
C VAL A 34 -0.81 12.36 -6.14
N ALA A 35 -1.59 11.41 -6.65
CA ALA A 35 -2.16 11.47 -7.98
C ALA A 35 -3.61 11.00 -7.96
N PHE A 36 -4.45 11.60 -8.82
CA PHE A 36 -5.83 11.18 -8.99
C PHE A 36 -6.30 11.27 -10.44
N TRP A 37 -7.27 10.43 -10.77
CA TRP A 37 -7.97 10.37 -12.04
C TRP A 37 -9.46 10.55 -11.76
N ARG A 38 -10.04 11.63 -12.33
CA ARG A 38 -11.44 12.01 -12.07
C ARG A 38 -12.48 11.23 -12.89
N LYS A 39 -12.03 10.38 -13.82
CA LYS A 39 -12.94 9.61 -14.67
C LYS A 39 -13.70 8.58 -13.84
N GLY A 40 -14.99 8.86 -13.61
CA GLY A 40 -15.89 7.96 -12.91
C GLY A 40 -16.92 8.74 -12.08
N VAL A 41 -18.16 8.26 -12.06
CA VAL A 41 -19.28 8.90 -11.35
C VAL A 41 -19.85 8.00 -10.22
N ARG A 42 -19.29 6.78 -10.09
CA ARG A 42 -19.78 5.78 -9.11
C ARG A 42 -19.12 5.93 -7.75
N GLY A 43 -18.26 6.92 -7.59
CA GLY A 43 -17.48 7.19 -6.38
C GLY A 43 -15.97 7.17 -6.64
N THR A 44 -15.18 7.39 -5.59
CA THR A 44 -13.73 7.44 -5.65
C THR A 44 -13.11 6.31 -4.83
N VAL A 45 -12.20 5.58 -5.44
CA VAL A 45 -11.36 4.59 -4.76
C VAL A 45 -10.12 5.28 -4.23
N LEU A 46 -9.98 5.30 -2.90
CA LEU A 46 -8.76 5.67 -2.19
C LEU A 46 -7.82 4.45 -2.22
N LEU A 47 -6.83 4.48 -3.10
CA LEU A 47 -5.90 3.37 -3.28
C LEU A 47 -4.67 3.61 -2.41
N PHE A 48 -4.42 2.70 -1.49
CA PHE A 48 -3.33 2.73 -0.51
C PHE A 48 -2.21 1.77 -0.91
N PRO A 49 -1.09 2.30 -1.42
CA PRO A 49 0.07 1.51 -1.87
C PRO A 49 0.74 0.70 -0.77
N GLY A 50 1.49 -0.32 -1.17
CA GLY A 50 2.37 -1.08 -0.32
C GLY A 50 3.68 -0.37 0.02
N ARG A 51 4.59 -1.09 0.64
CA ARG A 51 5.95 -0.61 0.91
C ARG A 51 6.79 -0.64 -0.38
N THR A 52 7.69 0.33 -0.54
CA THR A 52 8.53 0.53 -1.74
C THR A 52 7.78 0.90 -3.02
N GLU A 53 6.51 1.24 -2.90
CA GLU A 53 5.65 1.56 -4.02
C GLU A 53 5.45 3.07 -4.17
N TYR A 54 4.97 3.44 -5.34
CA TYR A 54 4.82 4.82 -5.79
C TYR A 54 3.61 4.95 -6.73
N ILE A 55 3.16 6.16 -6.97
CA ILE A 55 1.91 6.43 -7.71
C ILE A 55 1.92 5.88 -9.15
N GLU A 56 3.05 5.90 -9.86
CA GLU A 56 3.15 5.40 -11.24
C GLU A 56 2.89 3.89 -11.35
N LYS A 57 3.22 3.11 -10.32
CA LYS A 57 2.94 1.67 -10.28
C LYS A 57 1.44 1.37 -10.45
N TYR A 58 0.58 2.29 -10.03
CA TYR A 58 -0.87 2.12 -10.03
C TYR A 58 -1.59 2.70 -11.25
N GLY A 59 -0.85 3.06 -12.30
CA GLY A 59 -1.42 3.45 -13.58
C GLY A 59 -2.38 2.40 -14.19
N PRO A 60 -2.00 1.11 -14.24
CA PRO A 60 -2.92 0.05 -14.66
C PRO A 60 -4.18 -0.05 -13.78
N ALA A 61 -4.06 0.14 -12.46
CA ALA A 61 -5.20 0.17 -11.54
C ALA A 61 -6.16 1.33 -11.85
N ALA A 62 -5.61 2.52 -12.14
CA ALA A 62 -6.41 3.67 -12.54
C ALA A 62 -7.22 3.38 -13.82
N ARG A 63 -6.63 2.69 -14.79
CA ARG A 63 -7.30 2.29 -16.03
C ARG A 63 -8.43 1.29 -15.75
N GLU A 64 -8.18 0.28 -14.93
CA GLU A 64 -9.17 -0.73 -14.54
C GLU A 64 -10.37 -0.14 -13.78
N LEU A 65 -10.09 0.78 -12.86
CA LEU A 65 -11.13 1.46 -12.08
C LEU A 65 -11.93 2.44 -12.94
N ALA A 66 -11.27 3.21 -13.82
CA ALA A 66 -11.95 4.12 -14.76
C ALA A 66 -12.87 3.36 -15.71
N ALA A 67 -12.44 2.19 -16.23
CA ALA A 67 -13.26 1.33 -17.09
C ALA A 67 -14.53 0.82 -16.37
N ARG A 68 -14.51 0.74 -15.02
CA ARG A 68 -15.66 0.35 -14.19
C ARG A 68 -16.43 1.53 -13.61
N GLY A 69 -16.08 2.76 -14.00
CA GLY A 69 -16.78 3.98 -13.65
C GLY A 69 -16.39 4.59 -12.30
N TYR A 70 -15.24 4.25 -11.75
CA TYR A 70 -14.71 4.82 -10.51
C TYR A 70 -13.58 5.82 -10.78
N ALA A 71 -13.58 6.93 -10.04
CA ALA A 71 -12.40 7.76 -9.88
C ALA A 71 -11.39 7.07 -8.96
N MET A 72 -10.11 7.43 -9.06
CA MET A 72 -9.05 6.91 -8.19
C MET A 72 -8.21 8.05 -7.63
N LEU A 73 -7.83 7.93 -6.35
CA LEU A 73 -6.85 8.78 -5.68
C LEU A 73 -5.82 7.89 -4.99
N THR A 74 -4.54 8.14 -5.22
CA THR A 74 -3.43 7.40 -4.61
C THR A 74 -2.33 8.31 -4.13
N ILE A 75 -1.36 7.79 -3.38
CA ILE A 75 -0.34 8.53 -2.65
C ILE A 75 1.00 7.81 -2.68
N ASP A 76 2.09 8.58 -2.75
CA ASP A 76 3.36 8.13 -2.19
C ASP A 76 3.34 8.39 -0.68
N TRP A 77 3.40 7.36 0.12
CA TRP A 77 3.48 7.50 1.56
C TRP A 77 4.73 8.26 1.99
N ARG A 78 4.69 8.92 3.17
CA ARG A 78 5.89 9.48 3.78
C ARG A 78 7.04 8.46 3.77
N GLY A 79 8.24 8.92 3.44
CA GLY A 79 9.44 8.07 3.39
C GLY A 79 9.62 7.25 2.13
N GLN A 80 8.71 7.28 1.14
CA GLN A 80 8.85 6.53 -0.11
C GLN A 80 8.33 7.29 -1.35
N GLY A 81 8.54 6.73 -2.53
CA GLY A 81 8.26 7.42 -3.80
C GLY A 81 8.98 8.76 -3.87
N LEU A 82 8.32 9.82 -4.31
CA LEU A 82 8.86 11.19 -4.28
C LEU A 82 8.42 12.00 -3.05
N SER A 83 7.68 11.40 -2.12
CA SER A 83 7.32 12.03 -0.86
C SER A 83 8.52 12.29 0.05
N GLY A 84 8.38 13.17 1.03
CA GLY A 84 9.46 13.56 1.93
C GLY A 84 10.14 12.38 2.61
N ARG A 85 11.46 12.26 2.43
CA ARG A 85 12.28 11.26 3.11
C ARG A 85 12.51 11.64 4.56
N LEU A 86 12.45 10.66 5.47
CA LEU A 86 12.50 10.87 6.93
C LEU A 86 13.85 10.46 7.54
N ALA A 87 14.77 9.95 6.74
CA ALA A 87 16.12 9.58 7.13
C ALA A 87 17.15 10.33 6.30
N GLY A 88 18.40 10.39 6.79
CA GLY A 88 19.51 11.00 6.02
C GLY A 88 19.88 10.23 4.76
N ASP A 89 19.70 8.90 4.76
CA ASP A 89 19.81 8.06 3.57
C ASP A 89 18.44 8.01 2.87
N PRO A 90 18.30 8.54 1.64
CA PRO A 90 17.03 8.53 0.91
C PRO A 90 16.57 7.14 0.48
N ALA A 91 17.45 6.15 0.43
CA ALA A 91 17.10 4.77 0.10
C ALA A 91 16.55 4.00 1.31
N LEU A 92 16.73 4.50 2.53
CA LEU A 92 16.24 3.84 3.74
C LEU A 92 14.75 4.03 3.93
N GLY A 93 13.98 2.94 3.89
CA GLY A 93 12.55 2.95 4.22
C GLY A 93 12.33 3.15 5.72
N HIS A 94 11.98 4.38 6.14
CA HIS A 94 11.89 4.77 7.55
C HIS A 94 10.60 5.50 7.86
N VAL A 95 10.09 5.27 9.06
CA VAL A 95 9.06 6.07 9.73
C VAL A 95 9.35 6.08 11.23
N ASP A 96 9.15 7.19 11.90
CA ASP A 96 9.38 7.27 13.35
C ASP A 96 8.32 6.50 14.13
N ARG A 97 7.04 6.58 13.71
CA ARG A 97 5.90 5.83 14.27
C ARG A 97 4.99 5.35 13.15
N PHE A 98 4.55 4.10 13.20
CA PHE A 98 3.65 3.58 12.15
C PHE A 98 2.32 4.36 12.10
N GLY A 99 1.82 4.82 13.24
CA GLY A 99 0.63 5.68 13.32
C GLY A 99 0.75 7.02 12.59
N ASP A 100 1.96 7.48 12.25
CA ASP A 100 2.13 8.75 11.52
C ASP A 100 1.57 8.69 10.08
N TYR A 101 1.43 7.50 9.50
CA TYR A 101 0.74 7.32 8.22
C TYR A 101 -0.74 7.78 8.26
N GLN A 102 -1.37 7.84 9.45
CA GLN A 102 -2.73 8.37 9.57
C GLN A 102 -2.82 9.88 9.32
N LYS A 103 -1.71 10.62 9.52
CA LYS A 103 -1.63 12.03 9.14
C LYS A 103 -1.64 12.19 7.62
N ASP A 104 -1.04 11.23 6.88
CA ASP A 104 -1.06 11.18 5.42
C ASP A 104 -2.47 10.85 4.93
N VAL A 105 -3.12 9.87 5.55
CA VAL A 105 -4.52 9.52 5.26
C VAL A 105 -5.46 10.69 5.47
N ALA A 106 -5.33 11.40 6.59
CA ALA A 106 -6.16 12.58 6.87
C ALA A 106 -5.97 13.68 5.81
N ALA A 107 -4.72 13.93 5.40
CA ALA A 107 -4.41 14.89 4.34
C ALA A 107 -4.98 14.45 2.98
N LEU A 108 -4.90 13.15 2.66
CA LEU A 108 -5.44 12.57 1.43
C LEU A 108 -6.96 12.71 1.35
N VAL A 109 -7.69 12.39 2.43
CA VAL A 109 -9.15 12.53 2.51
C VAL A 109 -9.57 13.99 2.40
N ALA A 110 -8.84 14.90 3.07
CA ALA A 110 -9.10 16.33 2.98
C ALA A 110 -8.92 16.85 1.53
N LEU A 111 -7.88 16.37 0.84
CA LEU A 111 -7.67 16.69 -0.58
C LEU A 111 -8.83 16.16 -1.45
N ALA A 112 -9.24 14.90 -1.26
CA ALA A 112 -10.32 14.29 -2.04
C ALA A 112 -11.58 15.15 -2.01
N ARG A 113 -11.93 15.67 -0.82
CA ARG A 113 -13.08 16.56 -0.63
C ARG A 113 -12.86 17.94 -1.23
N ALA A 114 -11.67 18.52 -1.01
CA ALA A 114 -11.35 19.87 -1.55
C ALA A 114 -11.33 19.90 -3.08
N GLU A 115 -10.88 18.81 -3.70
CA GLU A 115 -10.88 18.62 -5.14
C GLU A 115 -12.25 18.19 -5.70
N GLY A 116 -13.26 17.99 -4.86
CA GLY A 116 -14.60 17.57 -5.28
C GLY A 116 -14.60 16.21 -5.98
N LEU A 117 -13.75 15.27 -5.53
CA LEU A 117 -13.79 13.92 -6.08
C LEU A 117 -15.11 13.24 -5.73
N PRO A 118 -15.69 12.45 -6.65
CA PRO A 118 -17.00 11.85 -6.44
C PRO A 118 -17.06 11.00 -5.17
N GLU A 119 -18.07 11.22 -4.34
CA GLU A 119 -18.46 10.29 -3.27
C GLU A 119 -19.48 9.26 -3.81
N PRO A 120 -19.62 8.08 -3.18
CA PRO A 120 -18.97 7.66 -1.95
C PRO A 120 -17.49 7.29 -2.14
N PHE A 121 -16.73 7.31 -1.03
CA PHE A 121 -15.36 6.82 -1.01
C PHE A 121 -15.33 5.32 -0.71
N TYR A 122 -14.37 4.63 -1.34
CA TYR A 122 -14.06 3.23 -1.12
C TYR A 122 -12.56 3.07 -0.83
N LEU A 123 -12.20 2.10 -0.03
CA LEU A 123 -10.79 1.77 0.22
C LEU A 123 -10.38 0.58 -0.66
N MET A 124 -9.25 0.74 -1.36
CA MET A 124 -8.51 -0.37 -1.96
C MET A 124 -7.07 -0.30 -1.44
N ALA A 125 -6.55 -1.36 -0.85
CA ALA A 125 -5.27 -1.29 -0.17
C ALA A 125 -4.44 -2.55 -0.39
N HIS A 126 -3.14 -2.37 -0.66
CA HIS A 126 -2.20 -3.46 -0.86
C HIS A 126 -1.14 -3.50 0.24
N SER A 127 -0.78 -4.69 0.72
CA SER A 127 0.37 -4.94 1.57
C SER A 127 0.44 -3.99 2.79
N MET A 128 1.49 -3.16 2.91
CA MET A 128 1.62 -2.13 3.95
C MET A 128 0.42 -1.18 3.97
N GLY A 129 -0.07 -0.77 2.81
CA GLY A 129 -1.29 0.03 2.69
C GLY A 129 -2.50 -0.65 3.32
N GLY A 130 -2.54 -1.98 3.33
CA GLY A 130 -3.58 -2.77 4.00
C GLY A 130 -3.56 -2.62 5.52
N GLN A 131 -2.38 -2.49 6.13
CA GLN A 131 -2.25 -2.20 7.57
C GLN A 131 -2.65 -0.75 7.86
N ILE A 132 -2.16 0.20 7.05
CA ILE A 132 -2.53 1.63 7.15
C ILE A 132 -4.05 1.78 7.00
N GLY A 133 -4.64 1.10 6.01
CA GLY A 133 -6.07 1.13 5.74
C GLY A 133 -6.92 0.52 6.85
N LEU A 134 -6.47 -0.59 7.45
CA LEU A 134 -7.17 -1.20 8.59
C LEU A 134 -7.25 -0.21 9.77
N ARG A 135 -6.12 0.44 10.10
CA ARG A 135 -6.09 1.48 11.13
C ARG A 135 -6.99 2.67 10.77
N ALA A 136 -6.91 3.14 9.53
CA ALA A 136 -7.72 4.25 9.05
C ALA A 136 -9.23 3.95 9.17
N LEU A 137 -9.68 2.75 8.82
CA LEU A 137 -11.08 2.33 9.01
C LEU A 137 -11.48 2.34 10.48
N LYS A 138 -10.60 1.90 11.37
CA LYS A 138 -10.83 1.94 12.84
C LYS A 138 -10.91 3.38 13.36
N GLU A 139 -10.16 4.29 12.76
CA GLU A 139 -10.12 5.71 13.12
C GLU A 139 -11.15 6.56 12.35
N GLY A 140 -12.08 5.92 11.61
CA GLY A 140 -13.23 6.57 10.99
C GLY A 140 -13.00 7.05 9.55
N LEU A 141 -12.12 6.38 8.77
CA LEU A 141 -12.04 6.62 7.33
C LEU A 141 -13.44 6.49 6.70
N PRO A 142 -13.93 7.50 5.94
CA PRO A 142 -15.30 7.52 5.41
C PRO A 142 -15.44 6.61 4.16
N ALA A 143 -15.00 5.35 4.26
CA ALA A 143 -15.11 4.38 3.18
C ALA A 143 -16.36 3.51 3.37
N LYS A 144 -17.18 3.37 2.32
CA LYS A 144 -18.40 2.56 2.33
C LYS A 144 -18.13 1.06 2.22
N ALA A 145 -17.01 0.69 1.60
CA ALA A 145 -16.52 -0.69 1.51
C ALA A 145 -15.01 -0.70 1.36
N ALA A 146 -14.37 -1.82 1.69
CA ALA A 146 -12.93 -1.98 1.63
C ALA A 146 -12.52 -3.25 0.88
N VAL A 147 -11.52 -3.14 0.02
CA VAL A 147 -10.88 -4.26 -0.66
C VAL A 147 -9.40 -4.29 -0.31
N PHE A 148 -8.91 -5.44 0.11
CA PHE A 148 -7.50 -5.64 0.46
C PHE A 148 -6.87 -6.69 -0.45
N SER A 149 -5.65 -6.38 -0.93
CA SER A 149 -4.77 -7.31 -1.64
C SER A 149 -3.60 -7.64 -0.73
N ALA A 150 -3.50 -8.88 -0.28
CA ALA A 150 -2.42 -9.39 0.57
C ALA A 150 -2.01 -8.40 1.70
N PRO A 151 -2.93 -7.96 2.57
CA PRO A 151 -2.66 -6.89 3.53
C PRO A 151 -1.64 -7.30 4.58
N MET A 152 -0.76 -6.39 4.97
CA MET A 152 0.27 -6.59 5.99
C MET A 152 -0.33 -6.54 7.42
N TRP A 153 -1.29 -7.42 7.72
CA TRP A 153 -1.83 -7.57 9.09
C TRP A 153 -0.94 -8.44 9.99
N GLY A 154 0.18 -8.85 9.46
CA GLY A 154 1.33 -9.49 10.08
C GLY A 154 2.45 -9.61 9.06
N ILE A 155 3.69 -9.58 9.55
CA ILE A 155 4.88 -9.77 8.71
C ILE A 155 5.33 -11.21 8.86
N HIS A 156 5.65 -11.86 7.73
CA HIS A 156 6.18 -13.23 7.76
C HIS A 156 7.59 -13.24 8.34
N ILE A 157 7.71 -13.62 9.61
CA ILE A 157 8.99 -13.76 10.32
C ILE A 157 9.04 -15.16 10.91
N HIS A 158 10.13 -15.88 10.62
CA HIS A 158 10.34 -17.20 11.21
C HIS A 158 10.23 -17.14 12.74
N SER A 159 9.47 -18.04 13.33
CA SER A 159 9.12 -17.99 14.77
C SER A 159 10.32 -17.86 15.69
N ALA A 160 11.44 -18.54 15.38
CA ALA A 160 12.67 -18.48 16.15
C ALA A 160 13.35 -17.10 16.13
N LEU A 161 13.12 -16.27 15.09
CA LEU A 161 13.70 -14.94 14.95
C LEU A 161 12.82 -13.83 15.57
N ARG A 162 11.54 -14.11 15.85
CA ARG A 162 10.61 -13.10 16.42
C ARG A 162 11.15 -12.43 17.69
N PRO A 163 11.65 -13.14 18.72
CA PRO A 163 12.19 -12.49 19.93
C PRO A 163 13.38 -11.59 19.62
N VAL A 164 14.24 -12.00 18.69
CA VAL A 164 15.43 -11.24 18.28
C VAL A 164 15.00 -9.94 17.57
N VAL A 165 14.05 -10.01 16.65
CA VAL A 165 13.54 -8.82 15.94
C VAL A 165 12.89 -7.83 16.93
N TRP A 166 12.11 -8.31 17.90
CA TRP A 166 11.52 -7.48 18.95
C TRP A 166 12.57 -6.84 19.83
N ALA A 167 13.60 -7.59 20.27
CA ALA A 167 14.68 -7.07 21.11
C ALA A 167 15.52 -6.03 20.37
N LEU A 168 15.94 -6.33 19.12
CA LEU A 168 16.73 -5.41 18.31
C LEU A 168 15.94 -4.13 17.99
N GLY A 169 14.65 -4.27 17.65
CA GLY A 169 13.78 -3.13 17.36
C GLY A 169 13.58 -2.23 18.57
N GLY A 170 13.24 -2.81 19.72
CA GLY A 170 13.01 -2.05 20.95
C GLY A 170 14.28 -1.38 21.49
N LEU A 171 15.35 -2.15 21.65
CA LEU A 171 16.65 -1.62 22.13
C LEU A 171 17.27 -0.66 21.12
N GLY A 172 17.28 -1.01 19.82
CA GLY A 172 17.84 -0.18 18.76
C GLY A 172 17.19 1.19 18.71
N SER A 173 15.87 1.25 18.86
CA SER A 173 15.13 2.51 18.93
C SER A 173 15.53 3.34 20.17
N MET A 174 15.71 2.71 21.32
CA MET A 174 16.07 3.40 22.57
C MET A 174 17.48 3.98 22.54
N ILE A 175 18.44 3.33 21.87
CA ILE A 175 19.85 3.76 21.81
C ILE A 175 20.17 4.57 20.55
N GLY A 176 19.15 5.02 19.79
CA GLY A 176 19.34 5.85 18.59
C GLY A 176 19.80 5.09 17.35
N GLN A 177 19.79 3.75 17.36
CA GLN A 177 20.19 2.91 16.24
C GLN A 177 19.00 2.52 15.32
N GLY A 178 17.84 3.10 15.55
CA GLY A 178 16.62 2.80 14.79
C GLY A 178 16.70 3.14 13.30
N LYS A 179 17.57 4.09 12.91
CA LYS A 179 17.76 4.57 11.52
C LYS A 179 18.84 3.80 10.75
N HIS A 180 19.07 2.55 11.07
CA HIS A 180 19.91 1.63 10.29
C HIS A 180 19.03 0.62 9.55
N TYR A 181 19.54 0.06 8.46
CA TYR A 181 18.87 -1.03 7.74
C TYR A 181 18.60 -2.22 8.65
N ALA A 182 17.42 -2.80 8.53
CA ALA A 182 17.10 -4.04 9.21
C ALA A 182 18.05 -5.16 8.72
N PRO A 183 18.46 -6.09 9.59
CA PRO A 183 19.38 -7.18 9.21
C PRO A 183 18.90 -7.93 7.96
N GLY A 184 19.81 -8.15 7.01
CA GLY A 184 19.53 -8.83 5.75
C GLY A 184 18.93 -7.94 4.67
N THR A 185 18.88 -6.60 4.88
CA THR A 185 18.41 -5.64 3.88
C THR A 185 19.49 -4.61 3.56
N SER A 186 19.35 -3.93 2.41
CA SER A 186 20.32 -2.98 1.89
C SER A 186 19.64 -1.75 1.29
N ALA A 187 20.43 -0.83 0.76
CA ALA A 187 19.95 0.35 0.03
C ALA A 187 19.29 0.00 -1.31
N THR A 188 19.45 -1.22 -1.80
CA THR A 188 18.97 -1.62 -3.11
C THR A 188 17.52 -2.09 -3.06
N SER A 189 16.74 -1.72 -4.07
CA SER A 189 15.36 -2.19 -4.21
C SER A 189 15.32 -3.68 -4.58
N TYR A 190 14.43 -4.44 -3.93
CA TYR A 190 14.20 -5.86 -4.23
C TYR A 190 13.96 -6.13 -5.73
N VAL A 191 13.15 -5.29 -6.39
CA VAL A 191 12.81 -5.47 -7.82
C VAL A 191 14.02 -5.31 -8.73
N LEU A 192 15.05 -4.55 -8.32
CA LEU A 192 16.30 -4.42 -9.09
C LEU A 192 17.29 -5.56 -8.83
N GLU A 193 17.27 -6.15 -7.64
CA GLU A 193 18.20 -7.23 -7.26
C GLU A 193 17.70 -8.62 -7.64
N ALA A 194 16.40 -8.87 -7.45
CA ALA A 194 15.85 -10.20 -7.64
C ALA A 194 15.58 -10.50 -9.12
N ALA A 195 15.98 -11.70 -9.55
CA ALA A 195 15.56 -12.21 -10.84
C ALA A 195 14.05 -12.52 -10.84
N PHE A 196 13.42 -12.45 -12.02
CA PHE A 196 12.02 -12.86 -12.16
C PHE A 196 11.79 -14.30 -11.68
N ALA A 197 12.68 -15.22 -12.03
CA ALA A 197 12.59 -16.60 -11.57
C ALA A 197 12.77 -16.68 -10.05
N GLY A 198 11.74 -17.16 -9.36
CA GLY A 198 11.76 -17.33 -7.90
C GLY A 198 11.45 -16.05 -7.11
N ASN A 199 11.05 -14.96 -7.76
CA ASN A 199 10.57 -13.78 -7.04
C ASN A 199 9.31 -14.10 -6.23
N VAL A 200 9.00 -13.24 -5.26
CA VAL A 200 7.88 -13.43 -4.32
C VAL A 200 6.71 -12.47 -4.57
N LEU A 201 6.78 -11.66 -5.66
CA LEU A 201 5.81 -10.60 -5.92
C LEU A 201 4.72 -11.06 -6.88
N THR A 202 5.08 -11.55 -8.06
CA THR A 202 4.13 -11.95 -9.09
C THR A 202 4.67 -13.03 -10.01
N ARG A 203 3.80 -13.84 -10.57
CA ARG A 203 4.12 -14.82 -11.60
C ARG A 203 3.97 -14.27 -13.02
N ASP A 204 3.52 -13.04 -13.17
CA ASP A 204 3.40 -12.36 -14.46
C ASP A 204 4.73 -11.64 -14.80
N ALA A 205 5.42 -12.14 -15.83
CA ALA A 205 6.71 -11.59 -16.24
C ALA A 205 6.60 -10.16 -16.79
N ASP A 206 5.48 -9.82 -17.44
CA ASP A 206 5.26 -8.48 -18.00
C ASP A 206 5.08 -7.45 -16.88
N MET A 207 4.32 -7.81 -15.84
CA MET A 207 4.12 -6.95 -14.68
C MET A 207 5.38 -6.84 -13.82
N TYR A 208 6.17 -7.91 -13.68
CA TYR A 208 7.46 -7.81 -13.03
C TYR A 208 8.41 -6.90 -13.82
N GLY A 209 8.46 -7.07 -15.15
CA GLY A 209 9.21 -6.21 -16.07
C GLY A 209 8.72 -4.75 -16.05
N PHE A 210 7.41 -4.51 -15.89
CA PHE A 210 6.83 -3.18 -15.72
C PHE A 210 7.39 -2.47 -14.48
N MET A 211 7.37 -3.10 -13.32
CA MET A 211 7.95 -2.54 -12.10
C MET A 211 9.45 -2.29 -12.23
N HIS A 212 10.18 -3.22 -12.83
CA HIS A 212 11.63 -3.09 -13.06
C HIS A 212 11.95 -1.91 -13.99
N ARG A 213 11.22 -1.75 -15.10
CA ARG A 213 11.42 -0.62 -16.04
C ARG A 213 11.20 0.72 -15.36
N GLN A 214 10.20 0.86 -14.49
CA GLN A 214 9.89 2.10 -13.79
C GLN A 214 11.08 2.59 -12.95
N ILE A 215 11.56 1.75 -12.04
CA ILE A 215 12.65 2.13 -11.13
C ILE A 215 14.03 2.13 -11.80
N SER A 216 14.22 1.41 -12.91
CA SER A 216 15.43 1.53 -13.74
C SER A 216 15.47 2.86 -14.49
N ARG A 217 14.31 3.34 -14.97
CA ARG A 217 14.19 4.61 -15.68
C ARG A 217 14.21 5.82 -14.75
N TYR A 218 13.59 5.67 -13.57
CA TYR A 218 13.44 6.70 -12.55
C TYR A 218 13.91 6.18 -11.18
N PRO A 219 15.23 6.15 -10.94
CA PRO A 219 15.79 5.60 -9.70
C PRO A 219 15.35 6.31 -8.41
N ASP A 220 14.89 7.56 -8.52
CA ASP A 220 14.33 8.34 -7.40
C ASP A 220 13.01 7.78 -6.84
N LEU A 221 12.32 6.92 -7.62
CA LEU A 221 11.16 6.14 -7.15
C LEU A 221 11.57 4.96 -6.27
N ALA A 222 12.79 4.46 -6.43
CA ALA A 222 13.27 3.28 -5.74
C ALA A 222 13.40 3.50 -4.23
N LEU A 223 13.10 2.47 -3.46
CA LEU A 223 13.33 2.41 -2.03
C LEU A 223 13.99 1.08 -1.70
N GLY A 224 14.99 1.12 -0.84
CA GLY A 224 15.68 -0.04 -0.31
C GLY A 224 14.98 -0.69 0.88
N GLY A 225 15.74 -1.37 1.70
CA GLY A 225 15.28 -2.07 2.90
C GLY A 225 14.63 -1.15 3.94
N PRO A 226 13.86 -1.72 4.86
CA PRO A 226 13.30 -0.98 6.00
C PRO A 226 14.39 -0.66 7.03
N SER A 227 14.17 0.41 7.77
CA SER A 227 14.93 0.65 9.00
C SER A 227 14.50 -0.32 10.12
N VAL A 228 15.38 -0.55 11.08
CA VAL A 228 15.06 -1.29 12.32
C VAL A 228 13.83 -0.69 13.01
N GLN A 229 13.74 0.64 13.07
CA GLN A 229 12.59 1.36 13.64
C GLN A 229 11.31 1.07 12.87
N TRP A 230 11.36 1.11 11.53
CA TRP A 230 10.18 0.83 10.71
C TRP A 230 9.64 -0.58 10.97
N VAL A 231 10.53 -1.60 11.02
CA VAL A 231 10.12 -2.99 11.28
C VAL A 231 9.48 -3.12 12.66
N TYR A 232 10.10 -2.51 13.67
CA TYR A 232 9.59 -2.54 15.04
C TYR A 232 8.21 -1.89 15.17
N GLU A 233 8.04 -0.71 14.60
CA GLU A 233 6.79 0.03 14.62
C GLU A 233 5.68 -0.68 13.82
N ALA A 234 6.02 -1.27 12.67
CA ALA A 234 5.07 -2.07 11.89
C ALA A 234 4.58 -3.30 12.68
N LEU A 235 5.48 -4.02 13.35
CA LEU A 235 5.12 -5.16 14.19
C LEU A 235 4.26 -4.77 15.39
N ARG A 236 4.59 -3.64 16.04
CA ARG A 236 3.79 -3.11 17.16
C ARG A 236 2.38 -2.76 16.72
N ASP A 237 2.26 -2.11 15.57
CA ASP A 237 0.98 -1.70 15.01
C ASP A 237 0.14 -2.91 14.59
N CYS A 238 0.74 -3.90 13.92
CA CYS A 238 0.09 -5.17 13.59
C CYS A 238 -0.41 -5.90 14.86
N LEU A 239 0.42 -5.94 15.90
CA LEU A 239 0.05 -6.58 17.16
C LEU A 239 -1.10 -5.84 17.85
N ALA A 240 -1.02 -4.52 17.94
CA ALA A 240 -2.08 -3.71 18.56
C ALA A 240 -3.42 -3.93 17.86
N LEU A 241 -3.47 -3.79 16.53
CA LEU A 241 -4.71 -4.01 15.79
C LEU A 241 -5.19 -5.46 15.80
N SER A 242 -4.30 -6.45 16.00
CA SER A 242 -4.71 -7.85 16.07
C SER A 242 -5.63 -8.16 17.27
N HIS A 243 -5.58 -7.35 18.31
CA HIS A 243 -6.41 -7.47 19.51
C HIS A 243 -7.73 -6.69 19.42
N GLU A 244 -7.89 -5.87 18.40
CA GLU A 244 -9.11 -5.09 18.20
C GLU A 244 -10.10 -5.84 17.30
N PRO A 245 -11.41 -5.66 17.49
CA PRO A 245 -12.42 -6.21 16.58
C PRO A 245 -12.23 -5.62 15.16
N ALA A 246 -12.73 -6.36 14.16
CA ALA A 246 -12.76 -5.85 12.79
C ALA A 246 -13.67 -4.60 12.69
N PRO A 247 -13.38 -3.67 11.76
CA PRO A 247 -14.28 -2.56 11.47
C PRO A 247 -15.62 -3.04 10.95
N ASP A 248 -16.69 -2.29 11.24
CA ASP A 248 -18.02 -2.54 10.67
C ASP A 248 -18.15 -1.90 9.28
N VAL A 249 -17.36 -2.44 8.33
CA VAL A 249 -17.33 -2.01 6.94
C VAL A 249 -17.30 -3.27 6.05
N PRO A 250 -18.14 -3.38 5.02
CA PRO A 250 -18.09 -4.48 4.07
C PRO A 250 -16.69 -4.66 3.49
N CYS A 251 -16.19 -5.89 3.52
CA CYS A 251 -14.78 -6.15 3.22
C CYS A 251 -14.60 -7.35 2.30
N LEU A 252 -13.73 -7.20 1.29
CA LEU A 252 -13.17 -8.30 0.52
C LEU A 252 -11.65 -8.30 0.68
N THR A 253 -11.08 -9.43 1.07
CA THR A 253 -9.63 -9.63 1.06
C THR A 253 -9.28 -10.70 0.05
N MET A 254 -8.34 -10.41 -0.86
CA MET A 254 -7.80 -11.37 -1.82
C MET A 254 -6.34 -11.68 -1.47
N LEU A 255 -6.01 -12.97 -1.41
CA LEU A 255 -4.72 -13.48 -0.95
C LEU A 255 -4.23 -14.59 -1.87
N GLY A 256 -3.03 -14.44 -2.41
CA GLY A 256 -2.38 -15.48 -3.19
C GLY A 256 -2.08 -16.73 -2.35
N THR A 257 -2.24 -17.93 -2.94
CA THR A 257 -1.93 -19.17 -2.22
C THR A 257 -0.43 -19.41 -2.04
N LEU A 258 0.41 -18.68 -2.79
CA LEU A 258 1.87 -18.72 -2.70
C LEU A 258 2.47 -17.56 -1.89
N GLU A 259 1.64 -16.81 -1.17
CA GLU A 259 2.05 -15.65 -0.35
C GLU A 259 3.18 -15.99 0.64
N ARG A 260 4.26 -15.21 0.59
CA ARG A 260 5.47 -15.39 1.42
C ARG A 260 6.02 -14.10 2.04
N VAL A 261 5.42 -12.95 1.74
CA VAL A 261 5.87 -11.62 2.20
C VAL A 261 5.18 -11.25 3.51
N VAL A 262 3.85 -11.37 3.55
CA VAL A 262 3.05 -11.12 4.74
C VAL A 262 2.62 -12.43 5.41
N ASP A 263 2.05 -12.37 6.60
CA ASP A 263 1.63 -13.56 7.36
C ASP A 263 0.20 -14.00 6.96
N PRO A 264 0.02 -15.08 6.14
CA PRO A 264 -1.29 -15.52 5.71
C PRO A 264 -2.19 -15.97 6.87
N ALA A 265 -1.60 -16.46 7.96
CA ALA A 265 -2.38 -16.91 9.12
C ALA A 265 -3.06 -15.73 9.81
N ARG A 266 -2.39 -14.59 9.91
CA ARG A 266 -2.96 -13.35 10.45
C ARG A 266 -4.10 -12.81 9.59
N ILE A 267 -3.95 -12.90 8.27
CA ILE A 267 -5.03 -12.50 7.34
C ILE A 267 -6.24 -13.40 7.52
N ARG A 268 -6.06 -14.73 7.54
CA ARG A 268 -7.14 -15.69 7.77
C ARG A 268 -7.83 -15.46 9.12
N GLN A 269 -7.05 -15.26 10.18
CA GLN A 269 -7.56 -14.98 11.52
C GLN A 269 -8.41 -13.72 11.55
N ARG A 270 -7.92 -12.62 10.94
CA ARG A 270 -8.65 -11.35 10.87
C ARG A 270 -9.96 -11.50 10.10
N MET A 271 -9.92 -12.15 8.94
CA MET A 271 -11.10 -12.32 8.10
C MET A 271 -12.15 -13.25 8.70
N ALA A 272 -11.74 -14.25 9.47
CA ALA A 272 -12.69 -15.11 10.21
C ALA A 272 -13.51 -14.35 11.25
N GLY A 273 -12.98 -13.23 11.77
CA GLY A 273 -13.68 -12.36 12.72
C GLY A 273 -14.24 -11.07 12.10
N TRP A 274 -14.28 -10.95 10.77
CA TRP A 274 -14.78 -9.74 10.09
C TRP A 274 -16.25 -9.90 9.69
N PRO A 275 -17.21 -9.20 10.33
CA PRO A 275 -18.63 -9.31 10.00
C PRO A 275 -18.89 -8.91 8.54
N GLY A 276 -19.53 -9.78 7.77
CA GLY A 276 -19.75 -9.53 6.34
C GLY A 276 -18.51 -9.51 5.46
N GLY A 277 -17.34 -9.87 6.02
CA GLY A 277 -16.08 -9.96 5.27
C GLY A 277 -15.97 -11.24 4.47
N ALA A 278 -15.38 -11.15 3.27
CA ALA A 278 -15.07 -12.27 2.40
C ALA A 278 -13.56 -12.41 2.19
N LEU A 279 -13.03 -13.63 2.35
CA LEU A 279 -11.66 -13.98 1.99
C LEU A 279 -11.67 -14.82 0.71
N ASP A 280 -11.02 -14.31 -0.33
CA ASP A 280 -10.82 -15.00 -1.61
C ASP A 280 -9.36 -15.45 -1.73
N LEU A 281 -9.15 -16.75 -1.78
CA LEU A 281 -7.83 -17.34 -2.01
C LEU A 281 -7.63 -17.49 -3.51
N VAL A 282 -6.61 -16.81 -4.02
CA VAL A 282 -6.26 -16.81 -5.44
C VAL A 282 -5.24 -17.92 -5.70
N PRO A 283 -5.63 -19.00 -6.39
CA PRO A 283 -4.71 -20.11 -6.66
C PRO A 283 -3.47 -19.63 -7.42
N ASP A 284 -2.31 -20.16 -7.04
CA ASP A 284 -1.02 -19.93 -7.69
C ASP A 284 -0.57 -18.46 -7.80
N ALA A 285 -1.23 -17.52 -7.13
CA ALA A 285 -0.80 -16.14 -7.06
C ALA A 285 0.21 -15.93 -5.91
N GLU A 286 1.17 -15.05 -6.16
CA GLU A 286 2.12 -14.53 -5.18
C GLU A 286 1.54 -13.30 -4.43
N HIS A 287 2.40 -12.43 -3.90
CA HIS A 287 2.01 -11.27 -3.08
C HIS A 287 1.18 -10.22 -3.82
N GLU A 288 1.49 -9.95 -5.07
CA GLU A 288 0.93 -8.85 -5.88
C GLU A 288 -0.30 -9.30 -6.69
N VAL A 289 -1.41 -9.66 -6.04
CA VAL A 289 -2.61 -10.15 -6.73
C VAL A 289 -3.10 -9.17 -7.81
N MET A 290 -2.94 -7.88 -7.61
CA MET A 290 -3.27 -6.83 -8.59
C MET A 290 -2.29 -6.75 -9.78
N MET A 291 -1.17 -7.46 -9.71
CA MET A 291 -0.10 -7.50 -10.71
C MET A 291 0.11 -8.92 -11.25
N GLU A 292 -0.80 -9.84 -11.01
CA GLU A 292 -0.76 -11.19 -11.56
C GLU A 292 -1.26 -11.24 -13.01
N ALA A 293 -1.35 -12.43 -13.60
CA ALA A 293 -1.83 -12.65 -14.96
C ALA A 293 -3.16 -11.94 -15.24
N PRO A 294 -3.44 -11.52 -16.50
CA PRO A 294 -4.60 -10.69 -16.85
C PRO A 294 -5.94 -11.18 -16.30
N ALA A 295 -6.17 -12.50 -16.33
CA ALA A 295 -7.40 -13.10 -15.81
C ALA A 295 -7.56 -12.91 -14.28
N VAL A 296 -6.45 -12.98 -13.53
CA VAL A 296 -6.44 -12.75 -12.07
C VAL A 296 -6.70 -11.29 -11.78
N ARG A 297 -6.03 -10.37 -12.52
CA ARG A 297 -6.24 -8.92 -12.39
C ARG A 297 -7.70 -8.54 -12.68
N SER A 298 -8.26 -9.01 -13.79
CA SER A 298 -9.66 -8.75 -14.14
C SER A 298 -10.60 -9.21 -13.02
N ARG A 299 -10.42 -10.45 -12.54
CA ARG A 299 -11.20 -11.00 -11.42
C ARG A 299 -11.10 -10.13 -10.16
N PHE A 300 -9.90 -9.63 -9.84
CA PHE A 300 -9.70 -8.74 -8.70
C PHE A 300 -10.57 -7.48 -8.81
N TYR A 301 -10.47 -6.76 -9.93
CA TYR A 301 -11.22 -5.52 -10.12
C TYR A 301 -12.72 -5.75 -10.32
N ASP A 302 -13.15 -6.85 -10.90
CA ASP A 302 -14.56 -7.20 -11.04
C ASP A 302 -15.19 -7.46 -9.67
N ARG A 303 -14.51 -8.23 -8.81
CA ARG A 303 -14.98 -8.48 -7.45
C ARG A 303 -14.98 -7.23 -6.58
N ALA A 304 -13.94 -6.40 -6.71
CA ALA A 304 -13.88 -5.10 -6.03
C ALA A 304 -15.05 -4.20 -6.47
N SER A 305 -15.27 -4.09 -7.76
CA SER A 305 -16.35 -3.29 -8.33
C SER A 305 -17.74 -3.80 -7.91
N ALA A 306 -17.92 -5.11 -7.83
CA ALA A 306 -19.18 -5.71 -7.37
C ALA A 306 -19.45 -5.38 -5.89
N LEU A 307 -18.42 -5.45 -5.02
CA LEU A 307 -18.55 -5.05 -3.62
C LEU A 307 -18.90 -3.57 -3.51
N PHE A 308 -18.19 -2.68 -4.22
CA PHE A 308 -18.44 -1.25 -4.18
C PHE A 308 -19.84 -0.90 -4.67
N ALA A 309 -20.32 -1.54 -5.73
CA ALA A 309 -21.65 -1.30 -6.27
C ALA A 309 -22.79 -1.76 -5.33
N ALA A 310 -22.53 -2.74 -4.49
CA ALA A 310 -23.50 -3.21 -3.50
C ALA A 310 -23.61 -2.29 -2.27
N HIS A 311 -22.69 -1.32 -2.12
CA HIS A 311 -22.57 -0.45 -0.96
C HIS A 311 -22.39 1.05 -1.35
N CYS A 312 -23.10 1.50 -2.39
CA CYS A 312 -23.08 2.89 -2.88
C CYS A 312 -24.00 3.82 -2.06
#